data_f6dc8a2ccc3536dbe6307d88f3edd461
#
_entry.id   f6dc8a2ccc3536dbe6307d88f3edd461
#
_cell.length_a   1.000
_cell.length_b   1.000
_cell.length_c   1.000
_cell.angle_alpha   90.00
_cell.angle_beta   90.00
_cell.angle_gamma   90.00
#
_symmetry.space_group_name_H-M   'P 1'
#
loop_
_entity.id
_entity.type
_entity.pdbx_description
1 polymer ?
#
loop_
_entity_poly.entity_id
_entity_poly.type
_entity_poly.pdbx_seq_one_letter_code
_entity_poly.pdbx_strand_id
1 'polypeptide(L)'
;MKKISWVTHPQYDIPLPRNHKFTSSKFSDLFKELNRNGLIDFAKILIPKKASTKDLTLVHDEKYIKKILDGSLEASEERRLGLKWSPELSNRSFLAVNGTLLTAKKAIEDGIACHIAGGTHHSHYNFGSGYCVFNDLAYSSTYLIRQGHVKRILILDCDVHQGDGTASILKKNGLEKEKLFLTLKNLKKSNEVLKFYVNQNKKLNSFLD
;
A
#
# COMPACT_ATOMS: atom_id res chain seq x y z
N MET A 1 -8.29 -11.01 25.90
CA MET A 1 -7.50 -10.00 25.19
C MET A 1 -8.23 -9.64 23.90
N LYS A 2 -8.34 -8.33 23.51
CA LYS A 2 -8.98 -7.95 22.25
C LYS A 2 -8.09 -8.42 21.08
N LYS A 3 -8.68 -9.13 20.10
CA LYS A 3 -7.93 -9.60 18.91
C LYS A 3 -7.64 -8.43 17.97
N ILE A 4 -6.44 -8.40 17.41
CA ILE A 4 -6.04 -7.40 16.40
C ILE A 4 -6.57 -7.82 15.03
N SER A 5 -7.17 -6.87 14.30
CA SER A 5 -7.65 -7.12 12.93
C SER A 5 -6.47 -7.30 11.97
N TRP A 6 -6.38 -8.47 11.32
CA TRP A 6 -5.39 -8.78 10.28
C TRP A 6 -6.10 -9.00 8.95
N VAL A 7 -5.72 -8.23 7.95
CA VAL A 7 -6.28 -8.31 6.61
C VAL A 7 -5.34 -9.12 5.72
N THR A 8 -5.86 -10.16 5.10
CA THR A 8 -5.15 -11.02 4.15
C THR A 8 -6.12 -11.61 3.13
N HIS A 9 -5.63 -12.20 2.05
CA HIS A 9 -6.45 -12.88 1.06
C HIS A 9 -5.70 -14.06 0.44
N PRO A 10 -6.32 -15.25 0.25
CA PRO A 10 -5.68 -16.39 -0.38
C PRO A 10 -5.15 -16.14 -1.80
N GLN A 11 -5.71 -15.17 -2.52
CA GLN A 11 -5.33 -14.80 -3.87
C GLN A 11 -4.32 -13.63 -3.92
N TYR A 12 -3.54 -13.41 -2.88
CA TYR A 12 -2.45 -12.43 -2.93
C TYR A 12 -1.21 -12.97 -3.63
N ASP A 13 -0.99 -14.26 -3.61
CA ASP A 13 0.04 -14.90 -4.41
C ASP A 13 -0.37 -14.95 -5.88
N ILE A 14 0.60 -14.83 -6.76
CA ILE A 14 0.42 -14.92 -8.21
C ILE A 14 1.38 -15.94 -8.80
N PRO A 15 0.99 -16.67 -9.84
CA PRO A 15 1.90 -17.60 -10.51
C PRO A 15 3.00 -16.81 -11.25
N LEU A 16 4.26 -17.07 -10.90
CA LEU A 16 5.43 -16.49 -11.56
C LEU A 16 6.45 -17.58 -11.89
N PRO A 17 7.30 -17.39 -12.90
CA PRO A 17 8.42 -18.29 -13.20
C PRO A 17 9.31 -18.50 -11.98
N ARG A 18 9.86 -19.73 -11.80
CA ARG A 18 10.70 -20.08 -10.63
C ARG A 18 11.87 -19.13 -10.39
N ASN A 19 12.44 -18.56 -11.45
CA ASN A 19 13.59 -17.64 -11.38
C ASN A 19 13.18 -16.16 -11.34
N HIS A 20 11.90 -15.85 -11.12
CA HIS A 20 11.46 -14.47 -11.06
C HIS A 20 11.98 -13.80 -9.78
N LYS A 21 12.50 -12.56 -9.92
CA LYS A 21 13.06 -11.81 -8.77
C LYS A 21 12.02 -11.47 -7.69
N PHE A 22 10.77 -11.31 -8.07
CA PHE A 22 9.69 -11.11 -7.12
C PHE A 22 9.23 -12.46 -6.57
N THR A 23 9.30 -12.64 -5.26
CA THR A 23 8.84 -13.85 -4.57
C THR A 23 7.32 -13.75 -4.38
N SER A 24 6.57 -14.40 -5.24
CA SER A 24 5.10 -14.30 -5.25
C SER A 24 4.43 -15.00 -4.08
N SER A 25 5.02 -16.09 -3.56
CA SER A 25 4.49 -16.86 -2.43
C SER A 25 4.69 -16.19 -1.06
N LYS A 26 5.39 -15.06 -1.01
CA LYS A 26 5.76 -14.41 0.27
C LYS A 26 4.55 -14.09 1.17
N PHE A 27 3.37 -13.88 0.61
CA PHE A 27 2.17 -13.53 1.37
C PHE A 27 1.58 -14.75 2.08
N SER A 28 1.42 -15.87 1.35
CA SER A 28 0.97 -17.12 1.95
C SER A 28 2.02 -17.71 2.89
N ASP A 29 3.31 -17.56 2.55
CA ASP A 29 4.40 -18.06 3.38
C ASP A 29 4.51 -17.27 4.69
N LEU A 30 4.36 -15.94 4.65
CA LEU A 30 4.26 -15.11 5.85
C LEU A 30 3.06 -15.54 6.71
N PHE A 31 1.89 -15.74 6.10
CA PHE A 31 0.70 -16.16 6.83
C PHE A 31 0.88 -17.53 7.51
N LYS A 32 1.49 -18.51 6.81
CA LYS A 32 1.82 -19.82 7.37
C LYS A 32 2.79 -19.70 8.54
N GLU A 33 3.80 -18.82 8.41
CA GLU A 33 4.79 -18.61 9.46
C GLU A 33 4.17 -17.99 10.72
N LEU A 34 3.30 -16.99 10.54
CA LEU A 34 2.55 -16.38 11.64
C LEU A 34 1.64 -17.42 12.35
N ASN A 35 1.02 -18.32 11.57
CA ASN A 35 0.20 -19.41 12.10
C ASN A 35 1.05 -20.43 12.88
N ARG A 36 2.19 -20.84 12.33
CA ARG A 36 3.11 -21.79 12.97
C ARG A 36 3.62 -21.28 14.33
N ASN A 37 3.80 -19.97 14.45
CA ASN A 37 4.23 -19.32 15.70
C ASN A 37 3.07 -18.96 16.64
N GLY A 38 1.83 -19.41 16.38
CA GLY A 38 0.66 -19.17 17.25
C GLY A 38 0.17 -17.72 17.27
N LEU A 39 0.71 -16.85 16.40
CA LEU A 39 0.34 -15.42 16.38
C LEU A 39 -1.07 -15.19 15.83
N ILE A 40 -1.59 -16.11 15.02
CA ILE A 40 -2.95 -16.07 14.49
C ILE A 40 -4.01 -16.13 15.59
N ASP A 41 -3.73 -16.78 16.73
CA ASP A 41 -4.67 -16.87 17.84
C ASP A 41 -5.04 -15.51 18.44
N PHE A 42 -4.15 -14.52 18.28
CA PHE A 42 -4.35 -13.12 18.69
C PHE A 42 -4.97 -12.26 17.59
N ALA A 43 -5.22 -12.83 16.40
CA ALA A 43 -5.73 -12.13 15.25
C ALA A 43 -7.21 -12.39 15.00
N LYS A 44 -7.89 -11.35 14.47
CA LYS A 44 -9.17 -11.46 13.77
C LYS A 44 -8.89 -11.34 12.28
N ILE A 45 -8.95 -12.46 11.57
CA ILE A 45 -8.67 -12.49 10.12
C ILE A 45 -9.84 -11.87 9.35
N LEU A 46 -9.51 -10.93 8.47
CA LEU A 46 -10.44 -10.23 7.59
C LEU A 46 -10.02 -10.41 6.13
N ILE A 47 -11.00 -10.66 5.28
CA ILE A 47 -10.82 -10.86 3.84
C ILE A 47 -11.36 -9.63 3.10
N PRO A 48 -10.53 -8.91 2.35
CA PRO A 48 -10.98 -7.74 1.61
C PRO A 48 -11.77 -8.14 0.36
N LYS A 49 -12.69 -7.26 -0.05
CA LYS A 49 -13.26 -7.29 -1.40
C LYS A 49 -12.37 -6.51 -2.36
N LYS A 50 -12.56 -6.67 -3.66
CA LYS A 50 -11.90 -5.84 -4.68
C LYS A 50 -12.25 -4.36 -4.50
N ALA A 51 -11.28 -3.48 -4.74
CA ALA A 51 -11.55 -2.06 -4.91
C ALA A 51 -12.48 -1.84 -6.13
N SER A 52 -13.36 -0.85 -6.06
CA SER A 52 -14.11 -0.43 -7.24
C SER A 52 -13.20 0.36 -8.19
N THR A 53 -13.44 0.23 -9.48
CA THR A 53 -12.73 1.04 -10.49
C THR A 53 -12.95 2.53 -10.27
N LYS A 54 -14.17 2.91 -9.91
CA LYS A 54 -14.54 4.29 -9.58
C LYS A 54 -13.72 4.85 -8.42
N ASP A 55 -13.52 4.08 -7.34
CA ASP A 55 -12.73 4.57 -6.22
C ASP A 55 -11.23 4.66 -6.56
N LEU A 56 -10.73 3.75 -7.41
CA LEU A 56 -9.34 3.79 -7.87
C LEU A 56 -9.03 5.04 -8.72
N THR A 57 -10.01 5.64 -9.40
CA THR A 57 -9.79 6.90 -10.14
C THR A 57 -9.44 8.09 -9.23
N LEU A 58 -9.59 7.95 -7.93
CA LEU A 58 -9.08 8.94 -6.95
C LEU A 58 -7.56 9.12 -7.06
N VAL A 59 -6.84 8.08 -7.49
CA VAL A 59 -5.37 8.04 -7.45
C VAL A 59 -4.73 7.51 -8.73
N HIS A 60 -5.52 6.92 -9.63
CA HIS A 60 -5.04 6.36 -10.89
C HIS A 60 -5.87 6.83 -12.09
N ASP A 61 -5.21 6.92 -13.23
CA ASP A 61 -5.82 7.23 -14.53
C ASP A 61 -6.79 6.11 -14.93
N GLU A 62 -7.97 6.47 -15.42
CA GLU A 62 -9.00 5.51 -15.81
C GLU A 62 -8.55 4.59 -16.96
N LYS A 63 -7.76 5.12 -17.91
CA LYS A 63 -7.20 4.32 -19.01
C LYS A 63 -6.21 3.29 -18.48
N TYR A 64 -5.40 3.66 -17.48
CA TYR A 64 -4.47 2.73 -16.86
C TYR A 64 -5.20 1.63 -16.07
N ILE A 65 -6.24 1.99 -15.30
CA ILE A 65 -7.08 1.02 -14.59
C ILE A 65 -7.70 0.03 -15.59
N LYS A 66 -8.21 0.54 -16.72
CA LYS A 66 -8.78 -0.30 -17.79
C LYS A 66 -7.74 -1.25 -18.37
N LYS A 67 -6.52 -0.80 -18.66
CA LYS A 67 -5.44 -1.68 -19.15
C LYS A 67 -5.16 -2.85 -18.20
N ILE A 68 -5.20 -2.61 -16.89
CA ILE A 68 -5.02 -3.67 -15.89
C ILE A 68 -6.20 -4.65 -15.88
N LEU A 69 -7.44 -4.16 -16.08
CA LEU A 69 -8.63 -5.01 -16.16
C LEU A 69 -8.61 -5.89 -17.39
N ASP A 70 -8.34 -5.29 -18.56
CA ASP A 70 -8.53 -5.92 -19.87
C ASP A 70 -7.27 -6.72 -20.32
N GLY A 71 -6.14 -6.54 -19.64
CA GLY A 71 -4.86 -7.14 -20.04
C GLY A 71 -4.25 -6.48 -21.29
N SER A 72 -4.49 -5.19 -21.47
CA SER A 72 -4.02 -4.44 -22.65
C SER A 72 -2.77 -3.59 -22.35
N LEU A 73 -1.96 -3.99 -21.36
CA LEU A 73 -0.65 -3.40 -21.14
C LEU A 73 0.28 -3.67 -22.33
N GLU A 74 1.01 -2.65 -22.74
CA GLU A 74 2.04 -2.82 -23.75
C GLU A 74 3.27 -3.53 -23.15
N ALA A 75 4.08 -4.17 -23.99
CA ALA A 75 5.30 -4.86 -23.55
C ALA A 75 6.30 -3.92 -22.82
N SER A 76 6.31 -2.63 -23.17
CA SER A 76 7.09 -1.59 -22.49
C SER A 76 6.59 -1.31 -21.07
N GLU A 77 5.26 -1.32 -20.87
CA GLU A 77 4.60 -1.12 -19.58
C GLU A 77 4.81 -2.32 -18.67
N GLU A 78 4.69 -3.55 -19.19
CA GLU A 78 5.00 -4.79 -18.45
C GLU A 78 6.47 -4.84 -18.02
N ARG A 79 7.42 -4.45 -18.91
CA ARG A 79 8.85 -4.37 -18.54
C ARG A 79 9.11 -3.37 -17.41
N ARG A 80 8.46 -2.19 -17.45
CA ARG A 80 8.57 -1.19 -16.40
C ARG A 80 7.95 -1.67 -15.09
N LEU A 81 6.80 -2.32 -15.16
CA LEU A 81 6.14 -2.94 -14.01
C LEU A 81 7.00 -4.07 -13.41
N GLY A 82 7.75 -4.79 -14.24
CA GLY A 82 8.52 -5.97 -13.87
C GLY A 82 7.69 -7.24 -13.70
N LEU A 83 6.43 -7.19 -14.09
CA LEU A 83 5.48 -8.32 -14.03
C LEU A 83 4.75 -8.40 -15.38
N LYS A 84 4.61 -9.62 -15.91
CA LYS A 84 3.69 -9.88 -17.02
C LYS A 84 2.26 -9.84 -16.51
N TRP A 85 1.39 -9.28 -17.32
CA TRP A 85 -0.03 -9.29 -17.00
C TRP A 85 -0.58 -10.71 -16.94
N SER A 86 -1.47 -10.94 -15.99
CA SER A 86 -2.32 -12.13 -15.91
C SER A 86 -3.62 -11.78 -15.19
N PRO A 87 -4.69 -12.59 -15.33
CA PRO A 87 -5.92 -12.41 -14.58
C PRO A 87 -5.68 -12.42 -13.06
N GLU A 88 -4.74 -13.23 -12.58
CA GLU A 88 -4.37 -13.34 -11.17
C GLU A 88 -3.68 -12.06 -10.69
N LEU A 89 -2.77 -11.48 -11.49
CA LEU A 89 -2.13 -10.20 -11.17
C LEU A 89 -3.16 -9.08 -11.09
N SER A 90 -4.06 -8.99 -12.06
CA SER A 90 -5.15 -8.02 -12.05
C SER A 90 -6.01 -8.20 -10.79
N ASN A 91 -6.53 -9.40 -10.57
CA ASN A 91 -7.37 -9.72 -9.42
C ASN A 91 -6.71 -9.37 -8.07
N ARG A 92 -5.46 -9.83 -7.87
CA ARG A 92 -4.67 -9.52 -6.69
C ARG A 92 -4.52 -8.03 -6.47
N SER A 93 -4.28 -7.26 -7.52
CA SER A 93 -4.02 -5.82 -7.41
C SER A 93 -5.24 -5.06 -6.88
N PHE A 94 -6.44 -5.40 -7.33
CA PHE A 94 -7.68 -4.83 -6.81
C PHE A 94 -7.97 -5.27 -5.37
N LEU A 95 -7.64 -6.50 -5.01
CA LEU A 95 -7.81 -7.02 -3.65
C LEU A 95 -6.83 -6.37 -2.67
N ALA A 96 -5.55 -6.28 -3.03
CA ALA A 96 -4.50 -5.76 -2.16
C ALA A 96 -4.69 -4.28 -1.86
N VAL A 97 -5.00 -3.46 -2.87
CA VAL A 97 -5.20 -2.03 -2.66
C VAL A 97 -6.38 -1.75 -1.73
N ASN A 98 -7.47 -2.49 -1.84
CA ASN A 98 -8.61 -2.36 -0.91
C ASN A 98 -8.34 -3.04 0.45
N GLY A 99 -7.43 -4.00 0.49
CA GLY A 99 -6.95 -4.58 1.74
C GLY A 99 -6.30 -3.54 2.65
N THR A 100 -5.46 -2.67 2.10
CA THR A 100 -4.86 -1.55 2.84
C THR A 100 -5.92 -0.57 3.33
N LEU A 101 -6.91 -0.24 2.51
CA LEU A 101 -8.03 0.62 2.94
C LEU A 101 -8.85 -0.03 4.07
N LEU A 102 -9.17 -1.33 3.95
CA LEU A 102 -9.88 -2.07 5.01
C LEU A 102 -9.08 -2.07 6.31
N THR A 103 -7.77 -2.29 6.22
CA THR A 103 -6.86 -2.25 7.37
C THR A 103 -6.88 -0.88 8.05
N ALA A 104 -6.77 0.19 7.27
CA ALA A 104 -6.79 1.54 7.81
C ALA A 104 -8.13 1.89 8.48
N LYS A 105 -9.27 1.49 7.89
CA LYS A 105 -10.59 1.63 8.51
C LYS A 105 -10.67 0.87 9.84
N LYS A 106 -10.14 -0.36 9.90
CA LYS A 106 -10.12 -1.15 11.14
C LYS A 106 -9.16 -0.55 12.19
N ALA A 107 -8.04 0.05 11.77
CA ALA A 107 -7.17 0.75 12.71
C ALA A 107 -7.85 1.98 13.33
N ILE A 108 -8.68 2.71 12.57
CA ILE A 108 -9.49 3.82 13.10
C ILE A 108 -10.50 3.32 14.15
N GLU A 109 -11.16 2.17 13.91
CA GLU A 109 -12.15 1.58 14.83
C GLU A 109 -11.49 0.94 16.06
N ASP A 110 -10.38 0.22 15.87
CA ASP A 110 -9.80 -0.69 16.86
C ASP A 110 -8.50 -0.17 17.49
N GLY A 111 -7.94 0.93 16.97
CA GLY A 111 -6.67 1.52 17.38
C GLY A 111 -5.46 0.99 16.60
N ILE A 112 -5.47 -0.29 16.21
CA ILE A 112 -4.41 -0.94 15.44
C ILE A 112 -4.99 -2.02 14.53
N ALA A 113 -4.41 -2.17 13.34
CA ALA A 113 -4.67 -3.30 12.44
C ALA A 113 -3.44 -3.58 11.57
N CYS A 114 -3.35 -4.79 11.02
CA CYS A 114 -2.24 -5.21 10.16
C CYS A 114 -2.76 -5.67 8.79
N HIS A 115 -2.04 -5.31 7.72
CA HIS A 115 -2.23 -5.88 6.39
C HIS A 115 -1.07 -6.83 6.08
N ILE A 116 -1.39 -8.10 5.78
CA ILE A 116 -0.37 -9.12 5.45
C ILE A 116 -0.02 -9.04 3.94
N ALA A 117 0.02 -7.83 3.43
CA ALA A 117 0.40 -7.44 2.06
C ALA A 117 0.52 -5.91 1.99
N GLY A 118 0.47 -5.33 0.78
CA GLY A 118 0.47 -3.88 0.60
C GLY A 118 1.87 -3.28 0.45
N GLY A 119 1.98 -1.96 0.62
CA GLY A 119 3.23 -1.23 0.44
C GLY A 119 3.63 -1.04 -1.03
N THR A 120 2.67 -0.88 -1.92
CA THR A 120 2.87 -0.77 -3.37
C THR A 120 3.22 0.66 -3.81
N HIS A 121 4.26 1.20 -3.24
CA HIS A 121 4.66 2.62 -3.23
C HIS A 121 5.28 3.14 -4.54
N HIS A 122 5.68 2.26 -5.47
CA HIS A 122 6.25 2.64 -6.76
C HIS A 122 5.22 2.84 -7.87
N SER A 123 3.95 2.50 -7.66
CA SER A 123 2.92 2.74 -8.66
C SER A 123 2.58 4.23 -8.73
N HIS A 124 2.63 4.78 -9.94
CA HIS A 124 2.30 6.17 -10.28
C HIS A 124 0.84 6.32 -10.74
N TYR A 125 0.42 7.55 -11.02
CA TYR A 125 -0.94 7.86 -11.43
C TYR A 125 -1.40 7.05 -12.66
N ASN A 126 -0.55 6.93 -13.68
CA ASN A 126 -0.90 6.34 -14.97
C ASN A 126 0.00 5.16 -15.39
N PHE A 127 0.80 4.63 -14.51
CA PHE A 127 1.61 3.43 -14.76
C PHE A 127 2.06 2.74 -13.48
N GLY A 128 2.29 1.43 -13.58
CA GLY A 128 2.93 0.63 -12.55
C GLY A 128 4.44 0.55 -12.73
N SER A 129 5.16 0.34 -11.64
CA SER A 129 6.61 0.20 -11.59
C SER A 129 7.03 -0.64 -10.39
N GLY A 130 8.22 -1.24 -10.41
CA GLY A 130 8.79 -1.92 -9.24
C GLY A 130 7.87 -2.97 -8.61
N TYR A 131 7.19 -3.76 -9.44
CA TYR A 131 6.21 -4.77 -9.05
C TYR A 131 4.91 -4.20 -8.43
N CYS A 132 4.73 -2.88 -8.44
CA CYS A 132 3.58 -2.19 -7.88
C CYS A 132 2.59 -1.82 -9.01
N VAL A 133 1.41 -2.45 -9.02
CA VAL A 133 0.36 -2.18 -10.01
C VAL A 133 -0.45 -0.95 -9.63
N PHE A 134 -1.07 -0.94 -8.46
CA PHE A 134 -1.80 0.20 -7.91
C PHE A 134 -1.16 0.66 -6.60
N ASN A 135 -1.21 1.95 -6.31
CA ASN A 135 -0.65 2.53 -5.09
C ASN A 135 -1.66 2.49 -3.94
N ASP A 136 -1.52 1.51 -3.08
CA ASP A 136 -2.42 1.25 -1.97
C ASP A 136 -2.34 2.32 -0.86
N LEU A 137 -1.16 2.89 -0.62
CA LEU A 137 -0.95 3.93 0.38
C LEU A 137 -1.60 5.25 -0.07
N ALA A 138 -1.37 5.66 -1.32
CA ALA A 138 -2.00 6.84 -1.89
C ALA A 138 -3.53 6.68 -1.98
N TYR A 139 -4.01 5.49 -2.39
CA TYR A 139 -5.44 5.18 -2.47
C TYR A 139 -6.11 5.29 -1.10
N SER A 140 -5.61 4.56 -0.11
CA SER A 140 -6.19 4.53 1.23
C SER A 140 -6.18 5.92 1.87
N SER A 141 -5.06 6.64 1.75
CA SER A 141 -4.92 7.98 2.30
C SER A 141 -5.88 8.97 1.66
N THR A 142 -5.96 8.99 0.32
CA THR A 142 -6.85 9.89 -0.42
C THR A 142 -8.31 9.60 -0.12
N TYR A 143 -8.68 8.31 -0.08
CA TYR A 143 -10.04 7.88 0.24
C TYR A 143 -10.45 8.36 1.64
N LEU A 144 -9.65 8.05 2.66
CA LEU A 144 -9.99 8.35 4.06
C LEU A 144 -10.13 9.86 4.32
N ILE A 145 -9.28 10.68 3.71
CA ILE A 145 -9.37 12.13 3.85
C ILE A 145 -10.59 12.67 3.10
N ARG A 146 -10.81 12.25 1.83
CA ARG A 146 -11.95 12.74 1.04
C ARG A 146 -13.31 12.33 1.61
N GLN A 147 -13.38 11.17 2.27
CA GLN A 147 -14.60 10.73 2.96
C GLN A 147 -14.75 11.30 4.38
N GLY A 148 -13.81 12.14 4.82
CA GLY A 148 -13.88 12.77 6.15
C GLY A 148 -13.63 11.83 7.33
N HIS A 149 -13.11 10.60 7.08
CA HIS A 149 -12.77 9.67 8.18
C HIS A 149 -11.62 10.20 9.04
N VAL A 150 -10.68 10.90 8.44
CA VAL A 150 -9.53 11.51 9.12
C VAL A 150 -9.17 12.84 8.47
N LYS A 151 -8.58 13.74 9.25
CA LYS A 151 -8.11 15.05 8.75
C LYS A 151 -6.66 15.00 8.26
N ARG A 152 -5.82 14.20 8.91
CA ARG A 152 -4.37 14.12 8.64
C ARG A 152 -3.93 12.67 8.64
N ILE A 153 -2.93 12.34 7.81
CA ILE A 153 -2.31 11.01 7.74
C ILE A 153 -0.79 11.17 7.69
N LEU A 154 -0.09 10.38 8.49
CA LEU A 154 1.34 10.17 8.38
C LEU A 154 1.59 8.82 7.71
N ILE A 155 2.36 8.80 6.63
CA ILE A 155 2.89 7.58 6.01
C ILE A 155 4.38 7.50 6.37
N LEU A 156 4.74 6.48 7.15
CA LEU A 156 6.14 6.13 7.43
C LEU A 156 6.50 4.92 6.58
N ASP A 157 7.29 5.15 5.55
CA ASP A 157 7.74 4.12 4.62
C ASP A 157 9.15 3.66 5.01
N CYS A 158 9.25 2.42 5.48
CA CYS A 158 10.50 1.79 5.93
C CYS A 158 11.19 0.99 4.82
N ASP A 159 10.70 1.03 3.57
CA ASP A 159 11.39 0.41 2.44
C ASP A 159 12.70 1.16 2.11
N VAL A 160 13.72 0.41 1.68
CA VAL A 160 15.01 0.99 1.28
C VAL A 160 14.91 1.85 0.01
N HIS A 161 13.92 1.57 -0.85
CA HIS A 161 13.64 2.34 -2.04
C HIS A 161 12.75 3.53 -1.72
N GLN A 162 12.92 4.59 -2.46
CA GLN A 162 12.04 5.76 -2.32
C GLN A 162 10.63 5.44 -2.83
N GLY A 163 9.60 5.71 -2.04
CA GLY A 163 8.20 5.60 -2.43
C GLY A 163 7.76 6.75 -3.35
N ASP A 164 8.40 6.84 -4.51
CA ASP A 164 8.27 7.92 -5.50
C ASP A 164 6.86 8.02 -6.10
N GLY A 165 6.22 6.86 -6.33
CA GLY A 165 4.84 6.79 -6.81
C GLY A 165 3.86 7.39 -5.81
N THR A 166 4.00 7.03 -4.52
CA THR A 166 3.14 7.59 -3.46
C THR A 166 3.30 9.11 -3.38
N ALA A 167 4.54 9.61 -3.34
CA ALA A 167 4.81 11.04 -3.30
C ALA A 167 4.21 11.78 -4.51
N SER A 168 4.42 11.22 -5.72
CA SER A 168 3.89 11.80 -6.97
C SER A 168 2.37 11.90 -7.00
N ILE A 169 1.65 10.84 -6.60
CA ILE A 169 0.19 10.82 -6.57
C ILE A 169 -0.35 11.80 -5.52
N LEU A 170 0.22 11.80 -4.32
CA LEU A 170 -0.22 12.70 -3.26
C LEU A 170 -0.02 14.17 -3.64
N LYS A 171 1.09 14.49 -4.32
CA LYS A 171 1.35 15.80 -4.90
C LYS A 171 0.29 16.19 -5.93
N LYS A 172 0.04 15.33 -6.91
CA LYS A 172 -0.99 15.54 -7.94
C LYS A 172 -2.37 15.83 -7.33
N ASN A 173 -2.71 15.19 -6.22
CA ASN A 173 -4.00 15.32 -5.55
C ASN A 173 -4.09 16.53 -4.60
N GLY A 174 -3.05 17.38 -4.51
CA GLY A 174 -3.00 18.56 -3.62
C GLY A 174 -2.96 18.21 -2.14
N LEU A 175 -2.56 16.99 -1.80
CA LEU A 175 -2.59 16.47 -0.43
C LEU A 175 -1.22 16.56 0.28
N GLU A 176 -0.27 17.31 -0.27
CA GLU A 176 1.09 17.46 0.27
C GLU A 176 1.13 18.13 1.64
N LYS A 177 0.28 19.13 1.85
CA LYS A 177 0.25 19.93 3.08
C LYS A 177 -0.38 19.20 4.27
N GLU A 178 -1.21 18.19 4.00
CA GLU A 178 -1.98 17.45 4.99
C GLU A 178 -1.34 16.11 5.37
N LYS A 179 -0.18 15.80 4.75
CA LYS A 179 0.48 14.50 4.88
C LYS A 179 1.99 14.67 5.00
N LEU A 180 2.57 14.01 5.98
CA LEU A 180 4.00 13.83 6.07
C LEU A 180 4.32 12.44 5.48
N PHE A 181 5.04 12.41 4.35
CA PHE A 181 5.57 11.19 3.76
C PHE A 181 7.07 11.10 4.06
N LEU A 182 7.47 10.12 4.85
CA LEU A 182 8.86 9.87 5.22
C LEU A 182 9.31 8.53 4.65
N THR A 183 10.43 8.51 3.95
CA THR A 183 11.08 7.28 3.48
C THR A 183 12.44 7.12 4.15
N LEU A 184 12.90 5.87 4.35
CA LEU A 184 14.24 5.60 4.87
C LEU A 184 15.35 6.21 4.01
N LYS A 185 15.15 6.31 2.69
CA LYS A 185 16.11 6.95 1.79
C LYS A 185 16.29 8.43 2.12
N ASN A 186 15.23 9.12 2.48
CA ASN A 186 15.27 10.50 2.92
C ASN A 186 15.94 10.62 4.30
N LEU A 187 15.71 9.64 5.18
CA LEU A 187 16.30 9.56 6.51
C LEU A 187 17.84 9.33 6.46
N LYS A 188 18.33 8.53 5.51
CA LYS A 188 19.77 8.25 5.36
C LYS A 188 20.57 9.42 4.76
N LYS A 189 19.94 10.34 4.05
CA LYS A 189 20.62 11.45 3.36
C LYS A 189 20.88 12.70 4.20
N SER A 190 20.32 12.80 5.41
CA SER A 190 20.51 14.01 6.19
C SER A 190 20.66 13.74 7.69
N ASN A 191 21.83 14.13 8.22
CA ASN A 191 21.97 14.44 9.65
C ASN A 191 20.90 15.44 10.13
N GLU A 192 20.24 16.16 9.23
CA GLU A 192 19.11 17.05 9.47
C GLU A 192 17.80 16.31 9.75
N VAL A 193 17.61 15.10 9.22
CA VAL A 193 16.39 14.32 9.49
C VAL A 193 16.42 13.72 10.91
N LEU A 194 17.57 13.33 11.39
CA LEU A 194 17.70 12.97 12.82
C LEU A 194 17.43 14.18 13.73
N LYS A 195 17.89 15.38 13.35
CA LYS A 195 17.53 16.63 14.04
C LYS A 195 16.03 16.96 13.87
N PHE A 196 15.46 16.67 12.72
CA PHE A 196 14.02 16.81 12.46
C PHE A 196 13.20 15.84 13.34
N TYR A 197 13.65 14.60 13.51
CA TYR A 197 12.99 13.60 14.38
C TYR A 197 13.09 13.96 15.87
N VAL A 198 14.25 14.42 16.32
CA VAL A 198 14.48 14.80 17.72
C VAL A 198 13.81 16.14 18.09
N ASN A 199 13.77 17.10 17.16
CA ASN A 199 13.10 18.39 17.39
C ASN A 199 11.59 18.36 17.13
N GLN A 200 11.07 17.33 16.47
CA GLN A 200 9.64 17.18 16.16
C GLN A 200 8.85 16.38 17.19
N ASN A 201 9.47 15.91 18.28
CA ASN A 201 8.69 15.34 19.40
C ASN A 201 7.63 16.34 19.91
N LYS A 202 7.89 17.66 19.87
CA LYS A 202 6.88 18.69 20.14
C LYS A 202 5.81 18.81 19.04
N LYS A 203 6.17 18.58 17.77
CA LYS A 203 5.21 18.62 16.64
C LYS A 203 4.52 17.28 16.39
N LEU A 204 5.15 16.15 16.75
CA LEU A 204 4.49 14.84 16.68
C LEU A 204 3.39 14.77 17.74
N ASN A 205 3.63 15.28 18.93
CA ASN A 205 2.59 15.38 19.97
C ASN A 205 1.43 16.29 19.51
N SER A 206 1.73 17.47 18.92
CA SER A 206 0.67 18.34 18.32
C SER A 206 0.03 17.78 17.04
N PHE A 207 0.56 16.70 16.50
CA PHE A 207 -0.04 15.97 15.37
C PHE A 207 -0.97 14.85 15.86
N LEU A 208 -0.73 14.35 17.08
CA LEU A 208 -1.54 13.31 17.71
C LEU A 208 -2.70 13.90 18.54
N ASP A 209 -2.59 15.15 18.98
CA ASP A 209 -3.66 15.97 19.56
C ASP A 209 -4.56 16.57 18.46
#